data_6ebcb7b8baaec374fe4004ec56d0ea8b
#
_entry.id   6ebcb7b8baaec374fe4004ec56d0ea8b
#
_cell.length_a   1.000
_cell.length_b   1.000
_cell.length_c   1.000
_cell.angle_alpha   90.00
_cell.angle_beta   90.00
_cell.angle_gamma   90.00
#
_symmetry.space_group_name_H-M   'P 1'
#
loop_
_entity.id
_entity.type
_entity.pdbx_description
1 polymer ?
#
loop_
_entity_poly.entity_id
_entity_poly.type
_entity_poly.pdbx_seq_one_letter_code
_entity_poly.pdbx_strand_id
1 'polypeptide(L)'
;DAVITTAHDENVDFVCFAGDLFNAAESDYQAQGHFIEGLRRLQENGIEAFLVAGNHDPLDGSDRLSLPENAHLFGTESVEEYLFEKEGAQSCAIYGRSYPQAEVQSNYAQGFKRGDYSNAIALLHTNVGTASVNENYARCSLDDLKNAGMDYWALGHIHLTQVLSESKPCVIYAGSPQALNINETG
;
A
#
# COMPACT_ATOMS: atom_id res chain seq x y z
N ASP A 1 6.51 7.22 -13.38
CA ASP A 1 7.30 8.47 -13.34
C ASP A 1 6.60 9.60 -12.56
N ALA A 2 5.28 9.89 -12.81
CA ALA A 2 4.60 10.99 -12.12
C ALA A 2 4.68 10.92 -10.58
N VAL A 3 4.39 9.75 -9.99
CA VAL A 3 4.47 9.54 -8.53
C VAL A 3 5.87 9.87 -7.99
N ILE A 4 6.92 9.38 -8.66
CA ILE A 4 8.31 9.60 -8.24
C ILE A 4 8.69 11.08 -8.34
N THR A 5 8.29 11.73 -9.43
CA THR A 5 8.54 13.16 -9.62
C THR A 5 7.82 13.99 -8.56
N THR A 6 6.53 13.70 -8.30
CA THR A 6 5.76 14.39 -7.26
C THR A 6 6.37 14.17 -5.88
N ALA A 7 6.79 12.93 -5.54
CA ALA A 7 7.43 12.65 -4.26
C ALA A 7 8.70 13.46 -4.04
N HIS A 8 9.52 13.64 -5.09
CA HIS A 8 10.70 14.49 -5.07
C HIS A 8 10.32 15.98 -4.91
N ASP A 9 9.39 16.48 -5.74
CA ASP A 9 9.03 17.90 -5.77
C ASP A 9 8.38 18.37 -4.47
N GLU A 10 7.57 17.49 -3.84
CA GLU A 10 6.92 17.74 -2.55
C GLU A 10 7.84 17.42 -1.35
N ASN A 11 9.05 16.91 -1.61
CA ASN A 11 10.04 16.58 -0.58
C ASN A 11 9.45 15.71 0.54
N VAL A 12 8.74 14.63 0.13
CA VAL A 12 8.13 13.71 1.08
C VAL A 12 9.16 12.84 1.78
N ASP A 13 8.84 12.34 2.98
CA ASP A 13 9.71 11.44 3.72
C ASP A 13 9.66 10.01 3.19
N PHE A 14 8.48 9.57 2.74
CA PHE A 14 8.27 8.25 2.17
C PHE A 14 7.05 8.19 1.24
N VAL A 15 6.97 7.11 0.46
CA VAL A 15 5.85 6.78 -0.41
C VAL A 15 5.25 5.44 0.00
N CYS A 16 3.92 5.36 0.04
CA CYS A 16 3.18 4.13 0.31
C CYS A 16 2.59 3.56 -0.98
N PHE A 17 2.90 2.30 -1.29
CA PHE A 17 2.36 1.56 -2.43
C PHE A 17 1.41 0.47 -1.93
N ALA A 18 0.12 0.64 -2.19
CA ALA A 18 -0.92 -0.18 -1.59
C ALA A 18 -1.36 -1.40 -2.44
N GLY A 19 -0.43 -2.02 -3.16
CA GLY A 19 -0.64 -3.25 -3.93
C GLY A 19 -1.05 -3.02 -5.38
N ASP A 20 -1.12 -4.13 -6.14
CA ASP A 20 -1.40 -4.16 -7.58
C ASP A 20 -0.44 -3.27 -8.39
N LEU A 21 0.85 -3.38 -8.09
CA LEU A 21 1.92 -2.65 -8.77
C LEU A 21 2.18 -3.21 -10.17
N PHE A 22 1.86 -4.49 -10.35
CA PHE A 22 2.04 -5.25 -11.59
C PHE A 22 0.82 -6.12 -11.87
N ASN A 23 0.65 -6.49 -13.12
CA ASN A 23 -0.27 -7.54 -13.50
C ASN A 23 0.53 -8.84 -13.67
N ALA A 24 0.48 -9.74 -12.68
CA ALA A 24 1.23 -11.00 -12.69
C ALA A 24 0.95 -11.88 -13.92
N ALA A 25 -0.23 -11.74 -14.53
CA ALA A 25 -0.60 -12.47 -15.74
C ALA A 25 0.25 -12.08 -16.98
N GLU A 26 0.94 -10.96 -16.95
CA GLU A 26 1.66 -10.41 -18.11
C GLU A 26 3.18 -10.38 -17.92
N SER A 27 3.77 -10.98 -16.86
CA SER A 27 5.24 -11.06 -16.60
C SER A 27 6.07 -9.97 -17.27
N ASP A 28 5.68 -8.68 -17.09
CA ASP A 28 6.32 -7.57 -17.77
C ASP A 28 7.59 -7.16 -17.05
N TYR A 29 8.69 -7.80 -17.40
CA TYR A 29 10.03 -7.46 -16.89
C TYR A 29 10.41 -5.99 -17.14
N GLN A 30 9.83 -5.34 -18.17
CA GLN A 30 10.08 -3.92 -18.42
C GLN A 30 9.39 -3.06 -17.37
N ALA A 31 8.13 -3.34 -17.05
CA ALA A 31 7.39 -2.64 -15.99
C ALA A 31 8.08 -2.80 -14.63
N GLN A 32 8.53 -4.03 -14.31
CA GLN A 32 9.31 -4.29 -13.10
C GLN A 32 10.61 -3.49 -13.08
N GLY A 33 11.35 -3.46 -14.20
CA GLY A 33 12.58 -2.69 -14.34
C GLY A 33 12.36 -1.19 -14.14
N HIS A 34 11.30 -0.64 -14.72
CA HIS A 34 10.92 0.77 -14.54
C HIS A 34 10.53 1.09 -13.10
N PHE A 35 9.83 0.18 -12.43
CA PHE A 35 9.46 0.36 -11.03
C PHE A 35 10.68 0.35 -10.12
N ILE A 36 11.58 -0.62 -10.28
CA ILE A 36 12.85 -0.69 -9.52
C ILE A 36 13.70 0.56 -9.74
N GLU A 37 13.77 1.06 -10.98
CA GLU A 37 14.47 2.32 -11.27
C GLU A 37 13.82 3.51 -10.57
N GLY A 38 12.48 3.55 -10.52
CA GLY A 38 11.73 4.54 -9.76
C GLY A 38 12.08 4.52 -8.26
N LEU A 39 12.14 3.31 -7.66
CA LEU A 39 12.54 3.14 -6.25
C LEU A 39 13.98 3.59 -5.99
N ARG A 40 14.92 3.35 -6.92
CA ARG A 40 16.30 3.85 -6.81
C ARG A 40 16.37 5.37 -6.84
N ARG A 41 15.57 6.01 -7.69
CA ARG A 41 15.45 7.47 -7.72
C ARG A 41 14.90 8.04 -6.41
N LEU A 42 13.95 7.35 -5.75
CA LEU A 42 13.53 7.70 -4.38
C LEU A 42 14.71 7.57 -3.41
N GLN A 43 15.48 6.48 -3.48
CA GLN A 43 16.65 6.23 -2.64
C GLN A 43 17.70 7.33 -2.76
N GLU A 44 18.00 7.77 -3.98
CA GLU A 44 18.96 8.86 -4.25
C GLU A 44 18.56 10.18 -3.60
N ASN A 45 17.26 10.36 -3.33
CA ASN A 45 16.70 11.53 -2.66
C ASN A 45 16.40 11.29 -1.17
N GLY A 46 16.80 10.13 -0.62
CA GLY A 46 16.57 9.79 0.79
C GLY A 46 15.10 9.54 1.13
N ILE A 47 14.28 9.17 0.15
CA ILE A 47 12.86 8.89 0.30
C ILE A 47 12.67 7.38 0.45
N GLU A 48 12.01 6.95 1.54
CA GLU A 48 11.69 5.55 1.77
C GLU A 48 10.43 5.12 0.98
N ALA A 49 10.30 3.82 0.73
CA ALA A 49 9.15 3.24 0.05
C ALA A 49 8.58 2.06 0.85
N PHE A 50 7.31 2.11 1.21
CA PHE A 50 6.60 1.04 1.90
C PHE A 50 5.61 0.39 0.95
N LEU A 51 5.67 -0.95 0.82
CA LEU A 51 4.93 -1.69 -0.19
C LEU A 51 4.15 -2.85 0.42
N VAL A 52 2.93 -3.04 -0.04
CA VAL A 52 2.20 -4.30 0.08
C VAL A 52 1.90 -4.85 -1.30
N ALA A 53 1.79 -6.16 -1.43
CA ALA A 53 1.32 -6.82 -2.65
C ALA A 53 -0.20 -6.98 -2.59
N GLY A 54 -0.87 -6.86 -3.74
CA GLY A 54 -2.31 -7.01 -3.90
C GLY A 54 -2.70 -8.33 -4.57
N ASN A 55 -3.87 -8.35 -5.20
CA ASN A 55 -4.39 -9.55 -5.85
C ASN A 55 -3.82 -9.79 -7.26
N HIS A 56 -3.31 -8.75 -7.91
CA HIS A 56 -2.65 -8.87 -9.23
C HIS A 56 -1.16 -9.18 -9.14
N ASP A 57 -0.53 -8.91 -8.00
CA ASP A 57 0.90 -9.13 -7.75
C ASP A 57 1.19 -9.87 -6.42
N PRO A 58 0.46 -10.97 -6.10
CA PRO A 58 0.60 -11.64 -4.81
C PRO A 58 2.00 -12.22 -4.61
N LEU A 59 2.43 -12.32 -3.35
CA LEU A 59 3.72 -12.92 -2.96
C LEU A 59 3.58 -14.44 -2.84
N ASP A 60 3.33 -15.11 -3.95
CA ASP A 60 3.15 -16.58 -4.03
C ASP A 60 4.48 -17.37 -4.04
N GLY A 61 5.60 -16.67 -4.01
CA GLY A 61 6.95 -17.26 -4.03
C GLY A 61 7.55 -17.45 -5.42
N SER A 62 6.83 -17.09 -6.49
CA SER A 62 7.26 -17.33 -7.87
C SER A 62 8.38 -16.39 -8.33
N ASP A 63 8.31 -15.10 -8.00
CA ASP A 63 9.35 -14.13 -8.39
C ASP A 63 9.55 -13.06 -7.30
N ARG A 64 10.73 -13.01 -6.73
CA ARG A 64 11.09 -11.94 -5.79
C ARG A 64 11.77 -10.80 -6.53
N LEU A 65 11.12 -9.63 -6.54
CA LEU A 65 11.75 -8.40 -6.97
C LEU A 65 13.00 -8.13 -6.11
N SER A 66 14.12 -7.82 -6.76
CA SER A 66 15.31 -7.33 -6.06
C SER A 66 15.12 -5.85 -5.75
N LEU A 67 14.53 -5.57 -4.60
CA LEU A 67 14.24 -4.21 -4.16
C LEU A 67 15.51 -3.51 -3.68
N PRO A 68 15.64 -2.18 -3.89
CA PRO A 68 16.70 -1.38 -3.27
C PRO A 68 16.49 -1.26 -1.75
N GLU A 69 17.51 -0.81 -1.02
CA GLU A 69 17.52 -0.80 0.45
C GLU A 69 16.45 0.09 1.09
N ASN A 70 16.02 1.14 0.40
CA ASN A 70 14.97 2.05 0.85
C ASN A 70 13.55 1.51 0.62
N ALA A 71 13.39 0.31 0.08
CA ALA A 71 12.08 -0.26 -0.24
C ALA A 71 11.75 -1.46 0.65
N HIS A 72 10.68 -1.32 1.43
CA HIS A 72 10.23 -2.26 2.47
C HIS A 72 8.93 -2.92 2.04
N LEU A 73 9.02 -4.16 1.56
CA LEU A 73 7.87 -4.97 1.18
C LEU A 73 7.42 -5.81 2.38
N PHE A 74 6.21 -5.55 2.85
CA PHE A 74 5.60 -6.29 3.95
C PHE A 74 5.26 -7.73 3.54
N GLY A 75 5.44 -8.67 4.46
CA GLY A 75 5.18 -10.09 4.25
C GLY A 75 3.69 -10.47 4.27
N THR A 76 3.42 -11.78 4.14
CA THR A 76 2.06 -12.32 3.98
C THR A 76 1.50 -12.97 5.24
N GLU A 77 2.35 -13.44 6.15
CA GLU A 77 1.95 -14.29 7.29
C GLU A 77 1.13 -13.53 8.34
N SER A 78 1.58 -12.32 8.67
CA SER A 78 0.94 -11.45 9.66
C SER A 78 1.10 -9.99 9.28
N VAL A 79 0.43 -9.10 9.99
CA VAL A 79 0.73 -7.67 9.93
C VAL A 79 2.13 -7.45 10.48
N GLU A 80 2.96 -6.81 9.69
CA GLU A 80 4.32 -6.41 10.06
C GLU A 80 4.33 -4.90 10.37
N GLU A 81 5.31 -4.50 11.18
CA GLU A 81 5.53 -3.12 11.59
C GLU A 81 6.93 -2.69 11.21
N TYR A 82 7.05 -1.49 10.66
CA TYR A 82 8.30 -0.80 10.43
C TYR A 82 8.29 0.55 11.14
N LEU A 83 9.31 0.83 11.95
CA LEU A 83 9.45 2.12 12.61
C LEU A 83 10.25 3.07 11.71
N PHE A 84 9.57 4.06 11.14
CA PHE A 84 10.22 5.15 10.41
C PHE A 84 10.64 6.24 11.40
N GLU A 85 11.93 6.55 11.39
CA GLU A 85 12.53 7.59 12.22
C GLU A 85 13.31 8.58 11.36
N LYS A 86 13.10 9.86 11.58
CA LYS A 86 13.84 10.94 10.95
C LYS A 86 14.33 11.91 12.03
N GLU A 87 15.58 12.32 11.96
CA GLU A 87 16.16 13.24 12.93
C GLU A 87 15.32 14.51 13.06
N GLY A 88 14.94 14.86 14.30
CA GLY A 88 14.10 16.04 14.60
C GLY A 88 12.62 15.90 14.31
N ALA A 89 12.15 14.73 13.82
CA ALA A 89 10.73 14.45 13.61
C ALA A 89 10.17 13.46 14.65
N GLN A 90 8.83 13.37 14.73
CA GLN A 90 8.18 12.33 15.50
C GLN A 90 8.27 10.99 14.75
N SER A 91 8.49 9.90 15.48
CA SER A 91 8.48 8.56 14.92
C SER A 91 7.11 8.22 14.34
N CYS A 92 7.13 7.48 13.23
CA CYS A 92 5.92 6.97 12.58
C CYS A 92 6.04 5.46 12.40
N ALA A 93 5.10 4.70 12.96
CA ALA A 93 5.02 3.28 12.72
C ALA A 93 4.20 3.02 11.45
N ILE A 94 4.79 2.29 10.51
CA ILE A 94 4.16 1.89 9.26
C ILE A 94 3.81 0.42 9.36
N TYR A 95 2.55 0.08 9.16
CA TYR A 95 2.02 -1.28 9.23
C TYR A 95 1.60 -1.74 7.86
N GLY A 96 1.86 -3.00 7.54
CA GLY A 96 1.45 -3.57 6.27
C GLY A 96 1.26 -5.07 6.32
N ARG A 97 0.49 -5.58 5.37
CA ARG A 97 0.37 -7.00 5.10
C ARG A 97 0.04 -7.22 3.63
N SER A 98 0.84 -8.07 2.98
CA SER A 98 0.68 -8.44 1.57
C SER A 98 -0.24 -9.64 1.39
N TYR A 99 -0.72 -9.83 0.16
CA TYR A 99 -1.46 -11.02 -0.26
C TYR A 99 -0.50 -12.17 -0.57
N PRO A 100 -0.78 -13.40 -0.08
CA PRO A 100 -0.03 -14.61 -0.44
C PRO A 100 -0.51 -15.23 -1.77
N GLN A 101 -1.69 -14.87 -2.23
CA GLN A 101 -2.35 -15.40 -3.43
C GLN A 101 -3.41 -14.40 -3.93
N ALA A 102 -3.85 -14.54 -5.18
CA ALA A 102 -4.79 -13.61 -5.80
C ALA A 102 -6.13 -13.47 -5.05
N GLU A 103 -6.61 -14.52 -4.41
CA GLU A 103 -7.88 -14.50 -3.66
C GLU A 103 -7.63 -14.62 -2.15
N VAL A 104 -8.01 -13.60 -1.41
CA VAL A 104 -7.94 -13.57 0.06
C VAL A 104 -9.32 -13.25 0.62
N GLN A 105 -9.93 -14.23 1.30
CA GLN A 105 -11.26 -14.08 1.90
C GLN A 105 -11.21 -13.57 3.34
N SER A 106 -10.07 -13.70 4.01
CA SER A 106 -9.91 -13.30 5.41
C SER A 106 -9.91 -11.78 5.55
N ASN A 107 -10.55 -11.28 6.59
CA ASN A 107 -10.51 -9.87 6.96
C ASN A 107 -9.14 -9.53 7.58
N TYR A 108 -8.24 -8.96 6.77
CA TYR A 108 -6.89 -8.61 7.23
C TYR A 108 -6.87 -7.41 8.17
N ALA A 109 -7.85 -6.50 8.07
CA ALA A 109 -7.92 -5.32 8.94
C ALA A 109 -7.95 -5.68 10.43
N GLN A 110 -8.55 -6.81 10.80
CA GLN A 110 -8.61 -7.29 12.19
C GLN A 110 -7.25 -7.67 12.78
N GLY A 111 -6.24 -7.89 11.93
CA GLY A 111 -4.87 -8.17 12.36
C GLY A 111 -4.07 -6.93 12.75
N PHE A 112 -4.52 -5.74 12.33
CA PHE A 112 -3.82 -4.50 12.60
C PHE A 112 -4.06 -4.02 14.02
N LYS A 113 -2.99 -3.76 14.75
CA LYS A 113 -3.03 -3.26 16.12
C LYS A 113 -1.95 -2.21 16.29
N ARG A 114 -2.36 -0.98 16.64
CA ARG A 114 -1.42 0.11 16.91
C ARG A 114 -0.54 -0.20 18.11
N GLY A 115 0.77 -0.01 17.97
CA GLY A 115 1.73 0.09 19.07
C GLY A 115 1.70 1.46 19.75
N ASP A 116 2.61 1.67 20.68
CA ASP A 116 2.73 2.95 21.41
C ASP A 116 3.64 3.93 20.64
N TYR A 117 3.12 4.48 19.54
CA TYR A 117 3.83 5.42 18.68
C TYR A 117 3.03 6.70 18.48
N SER A 118 3.72 7.81 18.22
CA SER A 118 3.08 9.11 17.98
C SER A 118 2.18 9.10 16.75
N ASN A 119 2.66 8.48 15.67
CA ASN A 119 1.92 8.33 14.42
C ASN A 119 1.90 6.85 13.99
N ALA A 120 0.77 6.43 13.42
CA ALA A 120 0.57 5.08 12.93
C ALA A 120 -0.16 5.10 11.59
N ILE A 121 0.50 4.59 10.55
CA ILE A 121 -0.03 4.49 9.18
C ILE A 121 -0.14 3.02 8.81
N ALA A 122 -1.25 2.63 8.21
CA ALA A 122 -1.44 1.27 7.73
C ALA A 122 -1.62 1.23 6.21
N LEU A 123 -0.95 0.26 5.59
CA LEU A 123 -1.09 -0.09 4.17
C LEU A 123 -1.87 -1.39 4.06
N LEU A 124 -2.93 -1.38 3.26
CA LEU A 124 -3.73 -2.58 3.03
C LEU A 124 -4.37 -2.56 1.64
N HIS A 125 -4.21 -3.65 0.93
CA HIS A 125 -4.96 -3.92 -0.29
C HIS A 125 -6.28 -4.60 0.10
N THR A 126 -7.43 -3.94 -0.05
CA THR A 126 -8.70 -4.43 0.52
C THR A 126 -9.91 -3.81 -0.14
N ASN A 127 -11.05 -4.50 -0.02
CA ASN A 127 -12.37 -3.96 -0.37
C ASN A 127 -13.12 -3.55 0.90
N VAL A 128 -13.42 -2.27 1.07
CA VAL A 128 -14.16 -1.74 2.23
C VAL A 128 -15.65 -1.60 1.91
N GLY A 129 -16.49 -2.23 2.74
CA GLY A 129 -17.95 -2.10 2.66
C GLY A 129 -18.66 -3.31 2.06
N THR A 130 -19.86 -3.07 1.50
CA THR A 130 -20.80 -4.12 1.02
C THR A 130 -20.71 -4.30 -0.50
N ALA A 131 -19.54 -4.26 -1.11
CA ALA A 131 -19.41 -4.48 -2.53
C ALA A 131 -20.05 -5.79 -3.00
N SER A 132 -20.38 -5.87 -4.28
CA SER A 132 -21.13 -6.96 -4.90
C SER A 132 -20.58 -8.35 -4.55
N VAL A 133 -21.44 -9.36 -4.57
CA VAL A 133 -21.20 -10.75 -4.08
C VAL A 133 -19.96 -11.44 -4.69
N ASN A 134 -19.33 -10.86 -5.71
CA ASN A 134 -18.28 -11.48 -6.52
C ASN A 134 -16.85 -10.93 -6.28
N GLU A 135 -16.65 -9.98 -5.36
CA GLU A 135 -15.34 -9.37 -5.14
C GLU A 135 -14.87 -9.53 -3.69
N ASN A 136 -14.36 -10.72 -3.37
CA ASN A 136 -13.91 -11.08 -2.02
C ASN A 136 -12.39 -10.91 -1.90
N TYR A 137 -11.91 -9.65 -1.88
CA TYR A 137 -10.49 -9.37 -1.71
C TYR A 137 -10.22 -8.74 -0.34
N ALA A 138 -9.85 -9.58 0.65
CA ALA A 138 -9.56 -9.24 2.05
C ALA A 138 -10.58 -8.27 2.69
N ARG A 139 -11.86 -8.47 2.39
CA ARG A 139 -12.95 -7.55 2.70
C ARG A 139 -13.03 -7.18 4.17
N CYS A 140 -13.17 -5.89 4.43
CA CYS A 140 -13.38 -5.36 5.77
C CYS A 140 -14.48 -4.29 5.79
N SER A 141 -14.92 -3.93 6.99
CA SER A 141 -15.79 -2.78 7.21
C SER A 141 -14.98 -1.54 7.56
N LEU A 142 -15.57 -0.35 7.39
CA LEU A 142 -14.96 0.89 7.86
C LEU A 142 -14.76 0.89 9.38
N ASP A 143 -15.61 0.20 10.12
CA ASP A 143 -15.50 0.05 11.57
C ASP A 143 -14.29 -0.82 11.96
N ASP A 144 -13.97 -1.86 11.17
CA ASP A 144 -12.73 -2.64 11.40
C ASP A 144 -11.50 -1.73 11.32
N LEU A 145 -11.44 -0.84 10.32
CA LEU A 145 -10.34 0.11 10.14
C LEU A 145 -10.27 1.12 11.30
N LYS A 146 -11.41 1.65 11.72
CA LYS A 146 -11.49 2.58 12.86
C LYS A 146 -11.02 1.95 14.17
N ASN A 147 -11.40 0.68 14.41
CA ASN A 147 -11.08 -0.03 15.63
C ASN A 147 -9.61 -0.45 15.74
N ALA A 148 -8.86 -0.48 14.64
CA ALA A 148 -7.44 -0.80 14.64
C ALA A 148 -6.56 0.29 15.29
N GLY A 149 -7.09 1.52 15.47
CA GLY A 149 -6.44 2.62 16.17
C GLY A 149 -5.38 3.37 15.35
N MET A 150 -5.29 3.13 14.05
CA MET A 150 -4.37 3.84 13.15
C MET A 150 -4.77 5.31 12.99
N ASP A 151 -3.84 6.15 12.57
CA ASP A 151 -4.11 7.54 12.24
C ASP A 151 -4.50 7.72 10.78
N TYR A 152 -3.89 6.88 9.91
CA TYR A 152 -4.11 6.92 8.46
C TYR A 152 -4.12 5.51 7.88
N TRP A 153 -4.99 5.29 6.88
CA TRP A 153 -5.05 4.09 6.06
C TRP A 153 -4.79 4.43 4.60
N ALA A 154 -3.68 3.94 4.06
CA ALA A 154 -3.39 3.93 2.63
C ALA A 154 -3.96 2.64 2.03
N LEU A 155 -5.08 2.77 1.34
CA LEU A 155 -5.79 1.62 0.75
C LEU A 155 -5.54 1.49 -0.74
N GLY A 156 -5.39 0.25 -1.20
CA GLY A 156 -5.40 -0.16 -2.61
C GLY A 156 -6.59 -1.03 -2.97
N HIS A 157 -6.67 -1.48 -4.21
CA HIS A 157 -7.72 -2.29 -4.83
C HIS A 157 -8.75 -1.46 -5.63
N ILE A 158 -9.22 -0.34 -5.13
CA ILE A 158 -10.18 0.51 -5.84
C ILE A 158 -9.39 1.55 -6.66
N HIS A 159 -9.61 1.52 -7.98
CA HIS A 159 -8.85 2.36 -8.93
C HIS A 159 -9.26 3.84 -8.92
N LEU A 160 -10.45 4.16 -8.42
CA LEU A 160 -10.89 5.55 -8.22
C LEU A 160 -10.41 6.07 -6.87
N THR A 161 -9.88 7.29 -6.85
CA THR A 161 -9.54 7.97 -5.59
C THR A 161 -10.81 8.19 -4.76
N GLN A 162 -10.80 7.73 -3.52
CA GLN A 162 -11.94 7.87 -2.62
C GLN A 162 -11.48 8.17 -1.19
N VAL A 163 -12.09 9.17 -0.58
CA VAL A 163 -11.92 9.47 0.84
C VAL A 163 -13.10 8.85 1.58
N LEU A 164 -12.85 7.73 2.29
CA LEU A 164 -13.88 7.04 3.08
C LEU A 164 -14.07 7.66 4.47
N SER A 165 -13.05 8.33 4.99
CA SER A 165 -13.08 9.06 6.25
C SER A 165 -12.03 10.17 6.21
N GLU A 166 -12.45 11.41 6.50
CA GLU A 166 -11.56 12.57 6.64
C GLU A 166 -11.07 12.77 8.08
N SER A 167 -11.77 12.16 9.04
CA SER A 167 -11.41 12.23 10.46
C SER A 167 -10.46 11.09 10.83
N LYS A 168 -9.91 11.14 12.03
CA LYS A 168 -9.02 10.10 12.56
C LYS A 168 -9.77 8.80 12.87
N PRO A 169 -9.40 7.66 12.22
CA PRO A 169 -8.41 7.55 11.15
C PRO A 169 -8.88 8.20 9.83
N CYS A 170 -7.97 8.86 9.16
CA CYS A 170 -8.16 9.21 7.76
C CYS A 170 -8.03 7.95 6.92
N VAL A 171 -9.01 7.67 6.05
CA VAL A 171 -9.07 6.43 5.27
C VAL A 171 -9.24 6.76 3.79
N ILE A 172 -8.22 6.44 2.98
CA ILE A 172 -8.17 6.86 1.57
C ILE A 172 -7.77 5.69 0.66
N TYR A 173 -8.53 5.50 -0.41
CA TYR A 173 -8.07 4.83 -1.60
C TYR A 173 -7.30 5.84 -2.46
N ALA A 174 -6.04 5.57 -2.71
CA ALA A 174 -5.21 6.45 -3.56
C ALA A 174 -5.71 6.51 -5.01
N GLY A 175 -6.35 5.43 -5.47
CA GLY A 175 -6.70 5.25 -6.86
C GLY A 175 -5.50 4.80 -7.71
N SER A 176 -5.72 4.59 -9.00
CA SER A 176 -4.67 4.26 -9.95
C SER A 176 -4.04 5.54 -10.50
N PRO A 177 -2.70 5.69 -10.48
CA PRO A 177 -2.04 6.87 -11.05
C PRO A 177 -2.13 6.93 -12.59
N GLN A 178 -2.56 5.84 -13.23
CA GLN A 178 -2.79 5.74 -14.66
C GLN A 178 -4.06 4.93 -14.92
N ALA A 179 -5.02 5.53 -15.62
CA ALA A 179 -6.24 4.85 -16.03
C ALA A 179 -5.93 3.66 -16.96
N LEU A 180 -6.47 2.49 -16.65
CA LEU A 180 -6.39 1.29 -17.50
C LEU A 180 -7.57 1.21 -18.49
N ASN A 181 -8.66 1.93 -18.21
CA ASN A 181 -9.83 1.96 -19.05
C ASN A 181 -10.54 3.32 -18.98
N ILE A 182 -11.48 3.57 -19.92
CA ILE A 182 -12.19 4.85 -20.04
C ILE A 182 -13.05 5.23 -18.82
N ASN A 183 -13.37 4.29 -17.95
CA ASN A 183 -14.18 4.54 -16.76
C ASN A 183 -13.33 4.95 -15.53
N GLU A 184 -12.01 4.96 -15.67
CA GLU A 184 -11.05 5.29 -14.61
C GLU A 184 -10.45 6.70 -14.78
N THR A 185 -11.09 7.55 -15.57
CA THR A 185 -10.71 8.96 -15.69
C THR A 185 -11.10 9.70 -14.42
N GLY A 186 -10.08 10.03 -13.60
CA GLY A 186 -10.22 10.89 -12.43
C GLY A 186 -10.34 12.37 -12.79
#